data_9ba824e6d6ff2ff518c4753fe5a1fe45
#
_entry.id   9ba824e6d6ff2ff518c4753fe5a1fe45
#
_cell.length_a   1.000
_cell.length_b   1.000
_cell.length_c   1.000
_cell.angle_alpha   90.00
_cell.angle_beta   90.00
_cell.angle_gamma   90.00
#
_symmetry.space_group_name_H-M   'P 1'
#
loop_
_entity.id
_entity.type
_entity.pdbx_description
1 polymer ?
#
loop_
_entity_poly.entity_id
_entity_poly.type
_entity_poly.pdbx_seq_one_letter_code
_entity_poly.pdbx_strand_id
1 'polypeptide(L)'
;LGEPVTEAVITVPAYFNDAQRQATKDAGKIAGLEVLRIINEPTAASLAYGLDKMDEAHKILVYDLGGGTFDVSILDLGDGVFEVLSTNGDTKLGGDDFDEAIMKYIADTFKAENGIDLMQDKMAVQRLKEAAEKAKIELSSSQQTNINLPFITADATGPKHIDLNLTRAKFNELTHDLVQRSIEPMKKALADAGLSISQIDKVIL
;
A
#
# COMPACT_ATOMS: atom_id res chain seq x y z
N LEU A 1 -8.40 0.64 -22.80
CA LEU A 1 -8.94 1.94 -23.21
C LEU A 1 -9.58 1.88 -24.61
N GLY A 2 -9.26 0.88 -25.44
CA GLY A 2 -9.83 0.72 -26.78
C GLY A 2 -9.16 1.55 -27.87
N GLU A 3 -8.12 2.30 -27.54
CA GLU A 3 -7.31 3.12 -28.44
C GLU A 3 -5.82 3.02 -28.07
N PRO A 4 -4.90 3.33 -29.01
CA PRO A 4 -3.47 3.35 -28.72
C PRO A 4 -3.14 4.40 -27.65
N VAL A 5 -2.33 4.03 -26.64
CA VAL A 5 -1.77 4.95 -25.66
C VAL A 5 -0.36 5.30 -26.10
N THR A 6 -0.11 6.57 -26.41
CA THR A 6 1.16 7.07 -26.94
C THR A 6 1.86 8.06 -26.04
N GLU A 7 1.14 8.68 -25.11
CA GLU A 7 1.63 9.71 -24.21
C GLU A 7 1.38 9.33 -22.74
N ALA A 8 2.26 9.77 -21.83
CA ALA A 8 2.11 9.51 -20.41
C ALA A 8 2.66 10.65 -19.54
N VAL A 9 1.99 10.88 -18.41
CA VAL A 9 2.56 11.54 -17.24
C VAL A 9 2.85 10.44 -16.22
N ILE A 10 4.08 10.37 -15.70
CA ILE A 10 4.51 9.31 -14.79
C ILE A 10 4.82 9.93 -13.43
N THR A 11 4.34 9.30 -12.38
CA THR A 11 4.60 9.72 -11.00
C THR A 11 5.84 9.01 -10.45
N VAL A 12 6.53 9.67 -9.55
CA VAL A 12 7.67 9.12 -8.80
C VAL A 12 7.63 9.59 -7.35
N PRO A 13 8.20 8.84 -6.41
CA PRO A 13 8.36 9.29 -5.04
C PRO A 13 9.04 10.67 -4.96
N ALA A 14 8.63 11.50 -4.01
CA ALA A 14 9.16 12.86 -3.90
C ALA A 14 10.68 12.90 -3.63
N TYR A 15 11.24 11.87 -2.99
CA TYR A 15 12.67 11.74 -2.68
C TYR A 15 13.53 11.24 -3.85
N PHE A 16 12.94 10.87 -5.00
CA PHE A 16 13.73 10.47 -6.17
C PHE A 16 14.65 11.60 -6.62
N ASN A 17 15.93 11.28 -6.79
CA ASN A 17 16.93 12.20 -7.37
C ASN A 17 16.80 12.28 -8.90
N ASP A 18 17.55 13.19 -9.51
CA ASP A 18 17.49 13.44 -10.96
C ASP A 18 17.82 12.18 -11.79
N ALA A 19 18.79 11.36 -11.35
CA ALA A 19 19.15 10.12 -12.04
C ALA A 19 18.00 9.10 -12.04
N GLN A 20 17.29 8.95 -10.90
CA GLN A 20 16.13 8.07 -10.79
C GLN A 20 14.95 8.59 -11.61
N ARG A 21 14.70 9.90 -11.62
CA ARG A 21 13.67 10.54 -12.47
C ARG A 21 13.98 10.34 -13.95
N GLN A 22 15.26 10.52 -14.35
CA GLN A 22 15.66 10.28 -15.74
C GLN A 22 15.51 8.81 -16.13
N ALA A 23 15.91 7.87 -15.26
CA ALA A 23 15.73 6.44 -15.50
C ALA A 23 14.23 6.05 -15.68
N THR A 24 13.34 6.64 -14.89
CA THR A 24 11.90 6.45 -15.04
C THR A 24 11.40 6.99 -16.39
N LYS A 25 11.86 8.17 -16.79
CA LYS A 25 11.54 8.77 -18.08
C LYS A 25 12.03 7.89 -19.25
N ASP A 26 13.24 7.36 -19.14
CA ASP A 26 13.83 6.50 -20.15
C ASP A 26 13.10 5.15 -20.23
N ALA A 27 12.66 4.59 -19.11
CA ALA A 27 11.82 3.38 -19.08
C ALA A 27 10.50 3.60 -19.84
N GLY A 28 9.84 4.75 -19.65
CA GLY A 28 8.64 5.11 -20.38
C GLY A 28 8.88 5.18 -21.90
N LYS A 29 10.01 5.78 -22.31
CA LYS A 29 10.40 5.81 -23.74
C LYS A 29 10.69 4.43 -24.31
N ILE A 30 11.37 3.57 -23.54
CA ILE A 30 11.65 2.17 -23.93
C ILE A 30 10.35 1.40 -24.11
N ALA A 31 9.32 1.70 -23.32
CA ALA A 31 7.97 1.14 -23.45
C ALA A 31 7.19 1.72 -24.65
N GLY A 32 7.77 2.66 -25.41
CA GLY A 32 7.15 3.27 -26.60
C GLY A 32 6.24 4.46 -26.29
N LEU A 33 6.36 5.06 -25.10
CA LEU A 33 5.56 6.21 -24.68
C LEU A 33 6.33 7.52 -24.84
N GLU A 34 5.65 8.58 -25.24
CA GLU A 34 6.12 9.95 -25.06
C GLU A 34 5.84 10.37 -23.61
N VAL A 35 6.90 10.52 -22.81
CA VAL A 35 6.78 10.96 -21.41
C VAL A 35 6.73 12.48 -21.36
N LEU A 36 5.52 13.00 -21.21
CA LEU A 36 5.24 14.44 -21.19
C LEU A 36 5.83 15.10 -19.94
N ARG A 37 5.68 14.44 -18.78
CA ARG A 37 6.13 14.96 -17.50
C ARG A 37 6.38 13.84 -16.49
N ILE A 38 7.34 14.08 -15.59
CA ILE A 38 7.52 13.34 -14.33
C ILE A 38 7.05 14.26 -13.19
N ILE A 39 6.16 13.77 -12.32
CA ILE A 39 5.65 14.54 -11.18
C ILE A 39 5.79 13.73 -9.88
N ASN A 40 5.79 14.41 -8.74
CA ASN A 40 5.83 13.74 -7.45
C ASN A 40 4.50 13.04 -7.14
N GLU A 41 4.55 11.82 -6.62
CA GLU A 41 3.37 11.05 -6.20
C GLU A 41 2.47 11.82 -5.22
N PRO A 42 2.98 12.44 -4.14
CA PRO A 42 2.13 13.21 -3.23
C PRO A 42 1.47 14.43 -3.88
N THR A 43 2.13 15.05 -4.87
CA THR A 43 1.53 16.14 -5.66
C THR A 43 0.39 15.59 -6.54
N ALA A 44 0.60 14.46 -7.20
CA ALA A 44 -0.44 13.82 -8.00
C ALA A 44 -1.66 13.40 -7.16
N ALA A 45 -1.43 12.85 -5.97
CA ALA A 45 -2.50 12.52 -5.02
C ALA A 45 -3.31 13.76 -4.64
N SER A 46 -2.62 14.87 -4.31
CA SER A 46 -3.27 16.14 -3.96
C SER A 46 -4.11 16.71 -5.12
N LEU A 47 -3.60 16.64 -6.35
CA LEU A 47 -4.32 17.05 -7.56
C LEU A 47 -5.57 16.17 -7.80
N ALA A 48 -5.46 14.85 -7.59
CA ALA A 48 -6.58 13.93 -7.75
C ALA A 48 -7.73 14.24 -6.76
N TYR A 49 -7.42 14.75 -5.58
CA TYR A 49 -8.41 15.23 -4.62
C TYR A 49 -8.94 16.65 -4.92
N GLY A 50 -8.44 17.29 -5.98
CA GLY A 50 -8.90 18.62 -6.41
C GLY A 50 -8.45 19.76 -5.51
N LEU A 51 -7.35 19.59 -4.78
CA LEU A 51 -6.83 20.61 -3.85
C LEU A 51 -6.23 21.82 -4.58
N ASP A 52 -5.87 21.66 -5.86
CA ASP A 52 -5.44 22.75 -6.75
C ASP A 52 -6.51 23.84 -6.98
N LYS A 53 -7.78 23.53 -6.66
CA LYS A 53 -8.93 24.43 -6.82
C LYS A 53 -9.31 25.17 -5.54
N MET A 54 -8.51 25.05 -4.49
CA MET A 54 -8.73 25.72 -3.22
C MET A 54 -8.05 27.09 -3.23
N ASP A 55 -8.78 28.12 -2.82
CA ASP A 55 -8.31 29.51 -2.82
C ASP A 55 -7.42 29.87 -1.61
N GLU A 56 -7.27 28.95 -0.65
CA GLU A 56 -6.53 29.17 0.60
C GLU A 56 -5.25 28.31 0.63
N ALA A 57 -4.23 28.82 1.34
CA ALA A 57 -3.03 28.06 1.62
C ALA A 57 -3.33 26.91 2.60
N HIS A 58 -2.85 25.71 2.32
CA HIS A 58 -3.05 24.52 3.14
C HIS A 58 -1.76 23.75 3.38
N LYS A 59 -1.58 23.29 4.62
CA LYS A 59 -0.58 22.26 4.96
C LYS A 59 -1.24 20.88 4.83
N ILE A 60 -0.69 20.05 3.96
CA ILE A 60 -1.26 18.77 3.57
C ILE A 60 -0.31 17.66 3.99
N LEU A 61 -0.82 16.64 4.68
CA LEU A 61 -0.11 15.39 4.91
C LEU A 61 -0.67 14.35 3.92
N VAL A 62 0.20 13.79 3.08
CA VAL A 62 -0.12 12.65 2.22
C VAL A 62 0.44 11.40 2.87
N TYR A 63 -0.43 10.43 3.14
CA TYR A 63 -0.11 9.13 3.72
C TYR A 63 -0.31 8.07 2.61
N ASP A 64 0.77 7.66 1.99
CA ASP A 64 0.76 6.73 0.86
C ASP A 64 1.23 5.35 1.31
N LEU A 65 0.29 4.44 1.56
CA LEU A 65 0.56 3.04 1.87
C LEU A 65 0.36 2.20 0.61
N GLY A 66 1.43 2.00 -0.13
CA GLY A 66 1.46 1.19 -1.34
C GLY A 66 1.48 -0.32 -1.06
N GLY A 67 1.72 -1.13 -2.10
CA GLY A 67 1.83 -2.59 -1.96
C GLY A 67 3.03 -3.04 -1.16
N GLY A 68 4.20 -2.40 -1.35
CA GLY A 68 5.46 -2.79 -0.71
C GLY A 68 6.15 -1.69 0.08
N THR A 69 5.73 -0.44 -0.06
CA THR A 69 6.34 0.73 0.60
C THR A 69 5.27 1.61 1.24
N PHE A 70 5.68 2.29 2.29
CA PHE A 70 4.93 3.37 2.94
C PHE A 70 5.69 4.67 2.78
N ASP A 71 5.04 5.68 2.23
CA ASP A 71 5.58 7.02 2.08
C ASP A 71 4.65 8.05 2.73
N VAL A 72 5.23 8.99 3.45
CA VAL A 72 4.52 10.13 4.03
C VAL A 72 5.20 11.41 3.60
N SER A 73 4.42 12.37 3.10
CA SER A 73 4.91 13.66 2.64
C SER A 73 4.09 14.80 3.26
N ILE A 74 4.80 15.86 3.63
CA ILE A 74 4.19 17.11 4.06
C ILE A 74 4.34 18.12 2.92
N LEU A 75 3.22 18.66 2.47
CA LEU A 75 3.16 19.64 1.39
C LEU A 75 2.62 20.97 1.90
N ASP A 76 3.14 22.04 1.31
CA ASP A 76 2.52 23.37 1.36
C ASP A 76 1.83 23.64 0.04
N LEU A 77 0.56 23.99 0.10
CA LEU A 77 -0.20 24.48 -1.04
C LEU A 77 -0.44 25.97 -0.85
N GLY A 78 0.09 26.78 -1.74
CA GLY A 78 -0.15 28.21 -1.78
C GLY A 78 -0.14 28.71 -3.22
N ASP A 79 -1.07 29.60 -3.57
CA ASP A 79 -1.20 30.21 -4.90
C ASP A 79 -1.22 29.17 -6.06
N GLY A 80 -1.83 28.00 -5.82
CA GLY A 80 -1.89 26.90 -6.81
C GLY A 80 -0.58 26.14 -7.01
N VAL A 81 0.43 26.39 -6.17
CA VAL A 81 1.73 25.69 -6.22
C VAL A 81 1.83 24.70 -5.06
N PHE A 82 2.24 23.47 -5.36
CA PHE A 82 2.55 22.45 -4.36
C PHE A 82 4.06 22.41 -4.10
N GLU A 83 4.44 22.70 -2.88
CA GLU A 83 5.81 22.54 -2.39
C GLU A 83 5.90 21.37 -1.43
N VAL A 84 6.82 20.42 -1.68
CA VAL A 84 7.08 19.30 -0.74
C VAL A 84 8.06 19.80 0.32
N LEU A 85 7.58 19.98 1.55
CA LEU A 85 8.39 20.45 2.69
C LEU A 85 9.26 19.34 3.26
N SER A 86 8.72 18.13 3.35
CA SER A 86 9.45 16.96 3.85
C SER A 86 8.83 15.67 3.32
N THR A 87 9.63 14.60 3.37
CA THR A 87 9.17 13.24 3.08
C THR A 87 9.91 12.24 3.96
N ASN A 88 9.23 11.19 4.39
CA ASN A 88 9.78 10.08 5.14
C ASN A 88 9.01 8.81 4.79
N GLY A 89 9.41 7.62 5.29
CA GLY A 89 8.69 6.39 4.99
C GLY A 89 9.35 5.15 5.54
N ASP A 90 8.79 4.00 5.16
CA ASP A 90 9.33 2.67 5.42
C ASP A 90 9.27 1.85 4.12
N THR A 91 10.42 1.58 3.53
CA THR A 91 10.55 0.84 2.25
C THR A 91 10.24 -0.65 2.37
N LYS A 92 9.88 -1.12 3.58
CA LYS A 92 9.52 -2.51 3.88
C LYS A 92 8.19 -2.58 4.63
N LEU A 93 7.30 -1.64 4.36
CA LEU A 93 5.94 -1.62 4.92
C LEU A 93 4.96 -1.33 3.79
N GLY A 94 4.07 -2.27 3.53
CA GLY A 94 3.05 -2.13 2.49
C GLY A 94 1.96 -3.17 2.60
N GLY A 95 1.01 -3.14 1.67
CA GLY A 95 -0.13 -4.06 1.61
C GLY A 95 0.26 -5.54 1.60
N ASP A 96 1.44 -5.87 1.03
CA ASP A 96 1.97 -7.23 1.02
C ASP A 96 2.25 -7.76 2.45
N ASP A 97 2.70 -6.91 3.39
CA ASP A 97 2.92 -7.31 4.78
C ASP A 97 1.60 -7.63 5.49
N PHE A 98 0.52 -6.90 5.15
CA PHE A 98 -0.83 -7.20 5.65
C PHE A 98 -1.34 -8.52 5.11
N ASP A 99 -1.09 -8.84 3.83
CA ASP A 99 -1.42 -10.12 3.24
C ASP A 99 -0.63 -11.26 3.91
N GLU A 100 0.66 -11.05 4.17
CA GLU A 100 1.51 -12.05 4.84
C GLU A 100 1.01 -12.34 6.27
N ALA A 101 0.55 -11.32 7.01
CA ALA A 101 -0.05 -11.52 8.33
C ALA A 101 -1.28 -12.43 8.28
N ILE A 102 -2.15 -12.26 7.28
CA ILE A 102 -3.31 -13.13 7.05
C ILE A 102 -2.86 -14.54 6.64
N MET A 103 -1.92 -14.65 5.69
CA MET A 103 -1.38 -15.94 5.24
C MET A 103 -0.84 -16.75 6.41
N LYS A 104 -0.03 -16.11 7.26
CA LYS A 104 0.54 -16.74 8.45
C LYS A 104 -0.55 -17.22 9.40
N TYR A 105 -1.56 -16.39 9.66
CA TYR A 105 -2.68 -16.77 10.52
C TYR A 105 -3.43 -18.01 9.98
N ILE A 106 -3.71 -18.05 8.67
CA ILE A 106 -4.37 -19.21 8.03
C ILE A 106 -3.49 -20.46 8.15
N ALA A 107 -2.18 -20.34 7.82
CA ALA A 107 -1.25 -21.46 7.84
C ALA A 107 -1.05 -22.01 9.26
N ASP A 108 -0.91 -21.14 10.26
CA ASP A 108 -0.74 -21.52 11.67
C ASP A 108 -2.01 -22.22 12.20
N THR A 109 -3.21 -21.71 11.86
CA THR A 109 -4.49 -22.32 12.22
C THR A 109 -4.62 -23.72 11.60
N PHE A 110 -4.35 -23.84 10.31
CA PHE A 110 -4.40 -25.11 9.60
C PHE A 110 -3.38 -26.12 10.15
N LYS A 111 -2.17 -25.67 10.48
CA LYS A 111 -1.13 -26.50 11.08
C LYS A 111 -1.52 -27.00 12.46
N ALA A 112 -2.16 -26.18 13.27
CA ALA A 112 -2.66 -26.58 14.59
C ALA A 112 -3.73 -27.69 14.51
N GLU A 113 -4.60 -27.62 13.49
CA GLU A 113 -5.68 -28.59 13.31
C GLU A 113 -5.25 -29.88 12.60
N ASN A 114 -4.36 -29.79 11.61
CA ASN A 114 -4.00 -30.89 10.71
C ASN A 114 -2.55 -31.38 10.86
N GLY A 115 -1.70 -30.68 11.58
CA GLY A 115 -0.28 -31.04 11.74
C GLY A 115 0.57 -30.78 10.49
N ILE A 116 0.03 -30.15 9.44
CA ILE A 116 0.67 -29.94 8.15
C ILE A 116 1.06 -28.47 7.99
N ASP A 117 2.30 -28.22 7.61
CA ASP A 117 2.83 -26.88 7.36
C ASP A 117 2.69 -26.51 5.88
N LEU A 118 1.65 -25.71 5.56
CA LEU A 118 1.37 -25.28 4.19
C LEU A 118 2.43 -24.35 3.61
N MET A 119 3.24 -23.69 4.45
CA MET A 119 4.29 -22.79 3.99
C MET A 119 5.46 -23.52 3.30
N GLN A 120 5.53 -24.85 3.41
CA GLN A 120 6.51 -25.69 2.72
C GLN A 120 6.09 -26.06 1.28
N ASP A 121 4.84 -25.87 0.93
CA ASP A 121 4.29 -26.16 -0.41
C ASP A 121 4.08 -24.84 -1.19
N LYS A 122 4.87 -24.65 -2.26
CA LYS A 122 4.80 -23.45 -3.10
C LYS A 122 3.43 -23.21 -3.73
N MET A 123 2.71 -24.28 -4.08
CA MET A 123 1.36 -24.15 -4.66
C MET A 123 0.35 -23.71 -3.58
N ALA A 124 0.47 -24.26 -2.38
CA ALA A 124 -0.36 -23.84 -1.25
C ALA A 124 -0.07 -22.37 -0.88
N VAL A 125 1.21 -21.98 -0.80
CA VAL A 125 1.62 -20.59 -0.52
C VAL A 125 1.02 -19.60 -1.52
N GLN A 126 1.05 -19.92 -2.83
CA GLN A 126 0.47 -19.04 -3.85
C GLN A 126 -1.06 -18.87 -3.65
N ARG A 127 -1.76 -19.97 -3.38
CA ARG A 127 -3.21 -19.94 -3.11
C ARG A 127 -3.55 -19.22 -1.81
N LEU A 128 -2.72 -19.35 -0.79
CA LEU A 128 -2.85 -18.59 0.46
C LEU A 128 -2.68 -17.09 0.22
N LYS A 129 -1.70 -16.70 -0.59
CA LYS A 129 -1.46 -15.28 -0.94
C LYS A 129 -2.68 -14.67 -1.63
N GLU A 130 -3.19 -15.31 -2.65
CA GLU A 130 -4.37 -14.84 -3.38
C GLU A 130 -5.61 -14.74 -2.48
N ALA A 131 -5.81 -15.72 -1.58
CA ALA A 131 -6.92 -15.71 -0.65
C ALA A 131 -6.77 -14.63 0.44
N ALA A 132 -5.54 -14.38 0.91
CA ALA A 132 -5.25 -13.36 1.89
C ALA A 132 -5.51 -11.95 1.33
N GLU A 133 -5.01 -11.66 0.13
CA GLU A 133 -5.25 -10.39 -0.56
C GLU A 133 -6.74 -10.15 -0.79
N LYS A 134 -7.46 -11.17 -1.28
CA LYS A 134 -8.90 -11.11 -1.47
C LYS A 134 -9.63 -10.82 -0.15
N ALA A 135 -9.28 -11.53 0.93
CA ALA A 135 -9.87 -11.33 2.24
C ALA A 135 -9.60 -9.91 2.78
N LYS A 136 -8.37 -9.39 2.63
CA LYS A 136 -8.03 -8.00 2.97
C LYS A 136 -8.92 -7.00 2.25
N ILE A 137 -9.10 -7.16 0.94
CA ILE A 137 -9.95 -6.28 0.11
C ILE A 137 -11.41 -6.34 0.60
N GLU A 138 -11.96 -7.54 0.81
CA GLU A 138 -13.34 -7.71 1.27
C GLU A 138 -13.58 -7.11 2.67
N LEU A 139 -12.59 -7.22 3.57
CA LEU A 139 -12.66 -6.64 4.91
C LEU A 139 -12.61 -5.10 4.92
N SER A 140 -12.29 -4.44 3.81
CA SER A 140 -12.42 -2.99 3.69
C SER A 140 -13.89 -2.52 3.76
N SER A 141 -14.83 -3.35 3.30
CA SER A 141 -16.26 -3.03 3.27
C SER A 141 -17.12 -3.93 4.18
N SER A 142 -16.60 -5.13 4.54
CA SER A 142 -17.36 -6.14 5.32
C SER A 142 -16.78 -6.30 6.72
N GLN A 143 -17.63 -6.72 7.68
CA GLN A 143 -17.18 -7.02 9.06
C GLN A 143 -16.52 -8.40 9.18
N GLN A 144 -16.79 -9.29 8.23
CA GLN A 144 -16.18 -10.61 8.14
C GLN A 144 -16.16 -11.09 6.70
N THR A 145 -15.26 -12.03 6.41
CA THR A 145 -15.18 -12.75 5.13
C THR A 145 -14.90 -14.21 5.37
N ASN A 146 -15.27 -15.06 4.43
CA ASN A 146 -14.99 -16.48 4.46
C ASN A 146 -13.85 -16.82 3.49
N ILE A 147 -12.83 -17.49 4.00
CA ILE A 147 -11.68 -17.98 3.24
C ILE A 147 -11.90 -19.48 3.02
N ASN A 148 -12.25 -19.85 1.79
CA ASN A 148 -12.51 -21.23 1.39
C ASN A 148 -11.50 -21.68 0.33
N LEU A 149 -10.63 -22.62 0.69
CA LEU A 149 -9.60 -23.19 -0.19
C LEU A 149 -9.73 -24.72 -0.23
N PRO A 150 -10.59 -25.24 -1.12
CA PRO A 150 -10.76 -26.68 -1.26
C PRO A 150 -9.49 -27.31 -1.83
N PHE A 151 -9.17 -28.53 -1.39
CA PHE A 151 -8.03 -29.32 -1.85
C PHE A 151 -6.70 -28.54 -1.75
N ILE A 152 -6.47 -27.92 -0.59
CA ILE A 152 -5.23 -27.15 -0.38
C ILE A 152 -4.00 -28.05 -0.28
N THR A 153 -4.17 -29.23 0.30
CA THR A 153 -3.17 -30.30 0.41
C THR A 153 -3.86 -31.65 0.62
N ALA A 154 -3.07 -32.73 0.76
CA ALA A 154 -3.57 -34.06 1.10
C ALA A 154 -2.57 -34.78 2.00
N ASP A 155 -3.07 -35.70 2.84
CA ASP A 155 -2.30 -36.66 3.62
C ASP A 155 -2.81 -38.09 3.43
N ALA A 156 -2.34 -39.02 4.26
CA ALA A 156 -2.75 -40.42 4.20
C ALA A 156 -4.25 -40.63 4.46
N THR A 157 -4.93 -39.65 5.05
CA THR A 157 -6.39 -39.72 5.32
C THR A 157 -7.24 -39.10 4.20
N GLY A 158 -6.58 -38.48 3.20
CA GLY A 158 -7.24 -37.88 2.03
C GLY A 158 -7.00 -36.39 1.88
N PRO A 159 -7.79 -35.74 1.00
CA PRO A 159 -7.65 -34.29 0.74
C PRO A 159 -8.03 -33.46 1.96
N LYS A 160 -7.35 -32.34 2.13
CA LYS A 160 -7.59 -31.33 3.17
C LYS A 160 -8.04 -30.02 2.55
N HIS A 161 -8.87 -29.31 3.29
CA HIS A 161 -9.50 -28.06 2.86
C HIS A 161 -9.33 -27.00 3.94
N ILE A 162 -9.35 -25.75 3.55
CA ILE A 162 -9.51 -24.62 4.47
C ILE A 162 -10.90 -24.06 4.30
N ASP A 163 -11.60 -23.88 5.42
CA ASP A 163 -12.84 -23.13 5.52
C ASP A 163 -12.81 -22.32 6.82
N LEU A 164 -12.41 -21.06 6.71
CA LEU A 164 -12.11 -20.18 7.83
C LEU A 164 -12.83 -18.85 7.69
N ASN A 165 -13.51 -18.43 8.75
CA ASN A 165 -14.05 -17.08 8.82
C ASN A 165 -13.05 -16.12 9.46
N LEU A 166 -12.70 -15.06 8.74
CA LEU A 166 -11.84 -13.97 9.22
C LEU A 166 -12.70 -12.74 9.47
N THR A 167 -12.66 -12.23 10.71
CA THR A 167 -13.33 -10.97 11.06
C THR A 167 -12.39 -9.78 10.88
N ARG A 168 -12.96 -8.57 10.63
CA ARG A 168 -12.21 -7.32 10.62
C ARG A 168 -11.50 -7.07 11.96
N ALA A 169 -12.12 -7.42 13.08
CA ALA A 169 -11.50 -7.29 14.41
C ALA A 169 -10.22 -8.14 14.51
N LYS A 170 -10.27 -9.39 14.02
CA LYS A 170 -9.09 -10.27 14.00
C LYS A 170 -8.03 -9.76 13.01
N PHE A 171 -8.41 -9.29 11.84
CA PHE A 171 -7.50 -8.65 10.90
C PHE A 171 -6.79 -7.46 11.54
N ASN A 172 -7.52 -6.56 12.21
CA ASN A 172 -6.93 -5.41 12.90
C ASN A 172 -5.95 -5.83 14.00
N GLU A 173 -6.25 -6.91 14.74
CA GLU A 173 -5.33 -7.48 15.74
C GLU A 173 -4.03 -7.96 15.08
N LEU A 174 -4.14 -8.75 14.00
CA LEU A 174 -2.99 -9.31 13.28
C LEU A 174 -2.08 -8.25 12.66
N THR A 175 -2.64 -7.11 12.27
CA THR A 175 -1.93 -6.05 11.54
C THR A 175 -1.62 -4.82 12.39
N HIS A 176 -1.94 -4.86 13.68
CA HIS A 176 -1.74 -3.72 14.60
C HIS A 176 -0.31 -3.17 14.55
N ASP A 177 0.68 -4.04 14.62
CA ASP A 177 2.10 -3.64 14.63
C ASP A 177 2.53 -3.00 13.31
N LEU A 178 1.95 -3.42 12.18
CA LEU A 178 2.20 -2.81 10.87
C LEU A 178 1.71 -1.36 10.85
N VAL A 179 0.51 -1.11 11.40
CA VAL A 179 -0.02 0.25 11.53
C VAL A 179 0.84 1.09 12.47
N GLN A 180 1.30 0.53 13.60
CA GLN A 180 2.19 1.24 14.53
C GLN A 180 3.53 1.64 13.89
N ARG A 181 4.07 0.85 12.97
CA ARG A 181 5.29 1.17 12.22
C ARG A 181 5.18 2.46 11.38
N SER A 182 4.00 2.83 10.93
CA SER A 182 3.81 4.08 10.15
C SER A 182 3.90 5.36 10.99
N ILE A 183 3.75 5.27 12.31
CA ILE A 183 3.70 6.43 13.20
C ILE A 183 5.05 7.16 13.27
N GLU A 184 6.16 6.44 13.37
CA GLU A 184 7.48 7.07 13.47
C GLU A 184 7.89 7.84 12.20
N PRO A 185 7.72 7.31 10.97
CA PRO A 185 7.91 8.10 9.76
C PRO A 185 7.05 9.38 9.72
N MET A 186 5.77 9.32 10.14
CA MET A 186 4.92 10.51 10.20
C MET A 186 5.45 11.57 11.16
N LYS A 187 5.88 11.18 12.37
CA LYS A 187 6.48 12.11 13.35
C LYS A 187 7.75 12.75 12.80
N LYS A 188 8.60 11.96 12.12
CA LYS A 188 9.82 12.48 11.49
C LYS A 188 9.51 13.47 10.39
N ALA A 189 8.58 13.15 9.49
CA ALA A 189 8.18 14.06 8.43
C ALA A 189 7.66 15.41 8.98
N LEU A 190 6.83 15.39 10.05
CA LEU A 190 6.36 16.59 10.72
C LEU A 190 7.53 17.39 11.33
N ALA A 191 8.45 16.73 12.01
CA ALA A 191 9.62 17.37 12.61
C ALA A 191 10.54 18.00 11.55
N ASP A 192 10.80 17.30 10.45
CA ASP A 192 11.62 17.77 9.34
C ASP A 192 10.98 18.97 8.62
N ALA A 193 9.64 19.02 8.55
CA ALA A 193 8.91 20.17 8.04
C ALA A 193 8.82 21.34 9.05
N GLY A 194 9.24 21.15 10.30
CA GLY A 194 9.12 22.15 11.36
C GLY A 194 7.66 22.40 11.80
N LEU A 195 6.77 21.44 11.61
CA LEU A 195 5.34 21.55 11.86
C LEU A 195 4.89 20.64 13.01
N SER A 196 3.87 21.11 13.74
CA SER A 196 3.09 20.28 14.65
C SER A 196 1.88 19.66 13.92
N ILE A 197 1.33 18.58 14.46
CA ILE A 197 0.14 17.94 13.88
C ILE A 197 -1.07 18.88 13.81
N SER A 198 -1.18 19.83 14.72
CA SER A 198 -2.26 20.83 14.74
C SER A 198 -2.17 21.85 13.62
N GLN A 199 -1.06 21.92 12.89
CA GLN A 199 -0.86 22.80 11.74
C GLN A 199 -1.16 22.10 10.41
N ILE A 200 -1.54 20.85 10.44
CA ILE A 200 -1.97 20.10 9.24
C ILE A 200 -3.46 20.36 9.03
N ASP A 201 -3.78 20.92 7.87
CA ASP A 201 -5.16 21.28 7.50
C ASP A 201 -5.89 20.10 6.87
N LYS A 202 -5.18 19.26 6.10
CA LYS A 202 -5.71 18.14 5.35
C LYS A 202 -4.83 16.91 5.46
N VAL A 203 -5.44 15.73 5.51
CA VAL A 203 -4.78 14.44 5.36
C VAL A 203 -5.37 13.73 4.16
N ILE A 204 -4.51 13.22 3.28
CA ILE A 204 -4.86 12.40 2.13
C ILE A 204 -4.34 10.99 2.39
N LEU A 205 -5.21 9.98 2.17
CA LEU A 205 -4.94 8.55 2.30
C LEU A 205 -5.03 7.87 0.94
#